data_375abf2d51b1238dfffea1d819fa3581
#
_entry.id   375abf2d51b1238dfffea1d819fa3581
#
_cell.length_a   1.000
_cell.length_b   1.000
_cell.length_c   1.000
_cell.angle_alpha   90.00
_cell.angle_beta   90.00
_cell.angle_gamma   90.00
#
_symmetry.space_group_name_H-M   'P 1'
#
loop_
_entity.id
_entity.type
_entity.pdbx_description
1 polymer ?
#
loop_
_entity_poly.entity_id
_entity_poly.type
_entity_poly.pdbx_seq_one_letter_code
_entity_poly.pdbx_strand_id
1 'polypeptide(L)'
;MLEDTREWVPEQGTPQGAVISPLLSNIYLDPLDHLMTGRGFEMVRYADDFVGLCRSPQEAAEALAVVRDWTEKASLILHPEKTRLVDARIEGFDFLGYHFERGRRWPRKKSMDKLKDSIRAKTGRTVGKGLPMVIAHINPILRGWFGYFKHSYRPTFRIVDGWIRRRLRSILRRQRKLDGIAKLHGADHVRWPNAFFTKHGLFSLQGARDAVSQSP
;
A
#
# COMPACT_ATOMS: atom_id res chain seq x y z
N MET A 1 -2.87 7.54 33.23
CA MET A 1 -2.21 8.86 33.22
C MET A 1 -3.21 9.82 32.63
N LEU A 2 -3.74 10.72 33.44
CA LEU A 2 -4.60 11.81 32.99
C LEU A 2 -3.64 12.87 32.42
N GLU A 3 -3.64 13.04 31.10
CA GLU A 3 -2.95 14.14 30.47
C GLU A 3 -3.64 15.46 30.83
N ASP A 4 -2.79 16.42 31.17
CA ASP A 4 -3.09 17.78 31.55
C ASP A 4 -4.08 18.41 30.58
N THR A 5 -5.31 18.72 31.04
CA THR A 5 -6.36 19.40 30.28
C THR A 5 -6.03 20.88 30.08
N ARG A 6 -4.90 21.19 29.46
CA ARG A 6 -4.68 22.53 28.93
C ARG A 6 -5.49 22.65 27.64
N GLU A 7 -6.46 23.54 27.63
CA GLU A 7 -7.14 23.97 26.41
C GLU A 7 -6.08 24.47 25.41
N TRP A 8 -5.75 23.64 24.44
CA TRP A 8 -4.90 24.04 23.33
C TRP A 8 -5.77 24.77 22.32
N VAL A 9 -5.60 26.08 22.23
CA VAL A 9 -6.24 26.92 21.20
C VAL A 9 -5.25 27.02 20.05
N PRO A 10 -5.50 26.37 18.92
CA PRO A 10 -4.61 26.51 17.76
C PRO A 10 -4.69 27.92 17.20
N GLU A 11 -3.59 28.61 17.11
CA GLU A 11 -3.51 29.92 16.43
C GLU A 11 -3.67 29.80 14.92
N GLN A 12 -3.31 28.64 14.34
CA GLN A 12 -3.47 28.31 12.91
C GLN A 12 -3.73 26.83 12.71
N GLY A 13 -4.58 26.52 11.69
CA GLY A 13 -4.87 25.16 11.26
C GLY A 13 -5.79 24.36 12.19
N THR A 14 -5.87 23.06 11.94
CA THR A 14 -6.64 22.09 12.76
C THR A 14 -5.72 21.10 13.43
N PRO A 15 -6.08 20.56 14.62
CA PRO A 15 -5.28 19.53 15.27
C PRO A 15 -5.06 18.33 14.35
N GLN A 16 -3.84 17.82 14.32
CA GLN A 16 -3.51 16.65 13.54
C GLN A 16 -4.35 15.44 14.02
N GLY A 17 -5.10 14.81 13.09
CA GLY A 17 -5.99 13.68 13.40
C GLY A 17 -7.39 14.05 13.84
N ALA A 18 -7.80 15.33 13.83
CA ALA A 18 -9.19 15.70 14.05
C ALA A 18 -10.10 15.13 12.96
N VAL A 19 -11.27 14.64 13.34
CA VAL A 19 -12.25 13.98 12.43
C VAL A 19 -12.66 14.90 11.28
N ILE A 20 -12.73 16.22 11.53
CA ILE A 20 -13.13 17.23 10.53
C ILE A 20 -12.00 17.62 9.57
N SER A 21 -10.73 17.37 9.91
CA SER A 21 -9.57 17.83 9.11
C SER A 21 -9.63 17.41 7.63
N PRO A 22 -10.02 16.18 7.25
CA PRO A 22 -10.13 15.79 5.84
C PRO A 22 -11.21 16.58 5.09
N LEU A 23 -12.33 16.91 5.76
CA LEU A 23 -13.38 17.71 5.15
C LEU A 23 -12.92 19.16 4.93
N LEU A 24 -12.31 19.78 5.93
CA LEU A 24 -11.77 21.14 5.81
C LEU A 24 -10.68 21.21 4.74
N SER A 25 -9.78 20.22 4.69
CA SER A 25 -8.77 20.12 3.63
C SER A 25 -9.41 20.05 2.24
N ASN A 26 -10.48 19.27 2.08
CA ASN A 26 -11.18 19.17 0.80
C ASN A 26 -11.85 20.48 0.40
N ILE A 27 -12.54 21.17 1.32
CA ILE A 27 -13.16 22.47 1.05
C ILE A 27 -12.09 23.52 0.70
N TYR A 28 -11.00 23.56 1.45
CA TYR A 28 -9.94 24.55 1.26
C TYR A 28 -9.18 24.38 -0.06
N LEU A 29 -8.97 23.13 -0.51
CA LEU A 29 -8.21 22.81 -1.73
C LEU A 29 -9.10 22.65 -2.97
N ASP A 30 -10.43 22.68 -2.85
CA ASP A 30 -11.37 22.62 -3.97
C ASP A 30 -11.11 23.68 -5.07
N PRO A 31 -10.82 24.97 -4.73
CA PRO A 31 -10.47 25.96 -5.74
C PRO A 31 -9.20 25.62 -6.53
N LEU A 32 -8.24 24.91 -5.93
CA LEU A 32 -7.06 24.43 -6.65
C LEU A 32 -7.44 23.35 -7.66
N ASP A 33 -8.32 22.41 -7.28
CA ASP A 33 -8.81 21.36 -8.19
C ASP A 33 -9.49 21.97 -9.42
N HIS A 34 -10.34 22.98 -9.21
CA HIS A 34 -11.00 23.70 -10.30
C HIS A 34 -10.04 24.52 -11.16
N LEU A 35 -9.06 25.17 -10.55
CA LEU A 35 -8.04 25.94 -11.27
C LEU A 35 -7.21 25.02 -12.20
N MET A 36 -6.75 23.88 -11.68
CA MET A 36 -5.96 22.92 -12.46
C MET A 36 -6.76 22.37 -13.62
N THR A 37 -8.00 21.93 -13.35
CA THR A 37 -8.90 21.42 -14.38
C THR A 37 -9.24 22.47 -15.43
N GLY A 38 -9.53 23.71 -15.01
CA GLY A 38 -9.84 24.83 -15.92
C GLY A 38 -8.69 25.24 -16.82
N ARG A 39 -7.44 24.94 -16.42
CA ARG A 39 -6.23 25.11 -17.24
C ARG A 39 -5.86 23.88 -18.08
N GLY A 40 -6.66 22.82 -18.02
CA GLY A 40 -6.43 21.59 -18.77
C GLY A 40 -5.41 20.63 -18.16
N PHE A 41 -4.97 20.85 -16.90
CA PHE A 41 -4.09 19.92 -16.19
C PHE A 41 -4.90 18.80 -15.53
N GLU A 42 -4.45 17.57 -15.68
CA GLU A 42 -5.01 16.42 -14.99
C GLU A 42 -4.36 16.27 -13.61
N MET A 43 -5.16 16.42 -12.55
CA MET A 43 -4.69 16.28 -11.16
C MET A 43 -5.52 15.25 -10.41
N VAL A 44 -4.86 14.40 -9.64
CA VAL A 44 -5.49 13.44 -8.72
C VAL A 44 -5.08 13.82 -7.31
N ARG A 45 -6.06 14.22 -6.48
CA ARG A 45 -5.82 14.61 -5.08
C ARG A 45 -6.54 13.68 -4.12
N TYR A 46 -5.91 13.43 -3.00
CA TYR A 46 -6.49 12.77 -1.84
C TYR A 46 -6.05 13.51 -0.57
N ALA A 47 -6.99 14.24 0.04
CA ALA A 47 -6.73 15.20 1.10
C ALA A 47 -5.67 16.24 0.67
N ASP A 48 -4.52 16.28 1.33
CA ASP A 48 -3.39 17.15 1.04
C ASP A 48 -2.36 16.55 0.07
N ASP A 49 -2.42 15.25 -0.18
CA ASP A 49 -1.55 14.57 -1.16
C ASP A 49 -2.14 14.66 -2.57
N PHE A 50 -1.36 15.09 -3.56
CA PHE A 50 -1.79 15.12 -4.96
C PHE A 50 -0.68 14.78 -5.95
N VAL A 51 -1.09 14.40 -7.15
CA VAL A 51 -0.22 14.12 -8.30
C VAL A 51 -0.81 14.81 -9.53
N GLY A 52 -0.02 15.64 -10.21
CA GLY A 52 -0.33 16.17 -11.54
C GLY A 52 0.19 15.24 -12.62
N LEU A 53 -0.67 14.86 -13.57
CA LEU A 53 -0.31 14.00 -14.70
C LEU A 53 -0.11 14.87 -15.95
N CYS A 54 1.12 14.87 -16.47
CA CYS A 54 1.53 15.73 -17.58
C CYS A 54 2.16 14.91 -18.70
N ARG A 55 2.06 15.40 -19.93
CA ARG A 55 2.54 14.69 -21.12
C ARG A 55 3.98 15.07 -21.49
N SER A 56 4.44 16.22 -20.99
CA SER A 56 5.79 16.73 -21.24
C SER A 56 6.41 17.36 -19.99
N PRO A 57 7.75 17.47 -19.93
CA PRO A 57 8.43 18.21 -18.86
C PRO A 57 8.01 19.67 -18.78
N GLN A 58 7.73 20.31 -19.92
CA GLN A 58 7.28 21.70 -19.99
C GLN A 58 5.91 21.86 -19.33
N GLU A 59 4.94 21.01 -19.72
CA GLU A 59 3.61 20.98 -19.10
C GLU A 59 3.69 20.73 -17.59
N ALA A 60 4.58 19.83 -17.15
CA ALA A 60 4.79 19.56 -15.74
C ALA A 60 5.36 20.76 -14.98
N ALA A 61 6.28 21.51 -15.59
CA ALA A 61 6.84 22.74 -15.03
C ALA A 61 5.77 23.86 -14.93
N GLU A 62 4.95 24.02 -15.95
CA GLU A 62 3.81 24.96 -15.96
C GLU A 62 2.78 24.59 -14.89
N ALA A 63 2.38 23.33 -14.80
CA ALA A 63 1.45 22.86 -13.77
C ALA A 63 2.00 23.13 -12.36
N LEU A 64 3.28 22.85 -12.12
CA LEU A 64 3.92 23.14 -10.84
C LEU A 64 3.97 24.62 -10.53
N ALA A 65 4.21 25.49 -11.53
CA ALA A 65 4.20 26.93 -11.36
C ALA A 65 2.80 27.44 -10.93
N VAL A 66 1.74 26.91 -11.57
CA VAL A 66 0.34 27.22 -11.19
C VAL A 66 0.04 26.82 -9.76
N VAL A 67 0.45 25.61 -9.36
CA VAL A 67 0.26 25.13 -7.99
C VAL A 67 1.00 26.01 -6.98
N ARG A 68 2.24 26.38 -7.27
CA ARG A 68 3.05 27.27 -6.40
C ARG A 68 2.41 28.64 -6.21
N ASP A 69 2.02 29.29 -7.30
CA ASP A 69 1.36 30.60 -7.27
C ASP A 69 0.06 30.56 -6.46
N TRP A 70 -0.74 29.50 -6.65
CA TRP A 70 -1.99 29.35 -5.91
C TRP A 70 -1.73 29.07 -4.41
N THR A 71 -0.81 28.16 -4.07
CA THR A 71 -0.51 27.82 -2.67
C THR A 71 0.08 29.00 -1.91
N GLU A 72 0.93 29.82 -2.55
CA GLU A 72 1.47 31.05 -1.96
C GLU A 72 0.33 32.04 -1.62
N LYS A 73 -0.59 32.28 -2.55
CA LYS A 73 -1.78 33.13 -2.33
C LYS A 73 -2.72 32.59 -1.27
N ALA A 74 -2.80 31.27 -1.13
CA ALA A 74 -3.59 30.56 -0.12
C ALA A 74 -2.86 30.43 1.23
N SER A 75 -1.68 31.05 1.41
CA SER A 75 -0.86 30.93 2.62
C SER A 75 -0.51 29.48 2.98
N LEU A 76 -0.35 28.62 1.97
CA LEU A 76 0.07 27.24 2.13
C LEU A 76 1.52 27.06 1.67
N ILE A 77 2.24 26.13 2.30
CA ILE A 77 3.63 25.84 1.99
C ILE A 77 3.72 24.45 1.37
N LEU A 78 4.19 24.36 0.13
CA LEU A 78 4.54 23.10 -0.49
C LEU A 78 5.80 22.52 0.19
N HIS A 79 5.75 21.24 0.54
CA HIS A 79 6.89 20.57 1.16
C HIS A 79 8.05 20.46 0.16
N PRO A 80 9.22 21.11 0.40
CA PRO A 80 10.26 21.26 -0.62
C PRO A 80 10.87 19.93 -1.08
N GLU A 81 11.05 18.98 -0.17
CA GLU A 81 11.65 17.66 -0.50
C GLU A 81 10.66 16.67 -1.13
N LYS A 82 9.35 16.85 -0.89
CA LYS A 82 8.32 15.94 -1.42
C LYS A 82 7.77 16.42 -2.76
N THR A 83 7.79 17.75 -3.00
CA THR A 83 7.30 18.33 -4.26
C THR A 83 8.38 18.24 -5.32
N ARG A 84 8.19 17.37 -6.30
CA ARG A 84 9.18 17.13 -7.36
C ARG A 84 8.51 16.78 -8.69
N LEU A 85 9.19 17.07 -9.77
CA LEU A 85 8.86 16.60 -11.11
C LEU A 85 9.55 15.24 -11.34
N VAL A 86 8.81 14.28 -11.87
CA VAL A 86 9.30 12.91 -12.08
C VAL A 86 8.91 12.45 -13.48
N ASP A 87 9.85 11.95 -14.27
CA ASP A 87 9.53 11.18 -15.46
C ASP A 87 9.23 9.72 -15.06
N ALA A 88 7.95 9.38 -15.01
CA ALA A 88 7.48 8.05 -14.61
C ALA A 88 7.95 6.90 -15.55
N ARG A 89 8.57 7.22 -16.69
CA ARG A 89 9.19 6.22 -17.59
C ARG A 89 10.61 5.85 -17.15
N ILE A 90 11.27 6.73 -16.40
CA ILE A 90 12.66 6.59 -15.96
C ILE A 90 12.71 6.31 -14.47
N GLU A 91 12.06 7.15 -13.69
CA GLU A 91 12.01 7.09 -12.23
C GLU A 91 10.58 6.90 -11.75
N GLY A 92 10.37 6.03 -10.74
CA GLY A 92 9.08 5.84 -10.14
C GLY A 92 8.75 6.86 -9.05
N PHE A 93 7.49 6.93 -8.68
CA PHE A 93 7.02 7.74 -7.56
C PHE A 93 6.02 6.96 -6.69
N ASP A 94 5.94 7.35 -5.42
CA ASP A 94 5.02 6.78 -4.46
C ASP A 94 3.79 7.68 -4.30
N PHE A 95 2.59 7.10 -4.42
CA PHE A 95 1.33 7.79 -4.13
C PHE A 95 0.32 6.82 -3.54
N LEU A 96 -0.38 7.23 -2.48
CA LEU A 96 -1.41 6.43 -1.79
C LEU A 96 -0.98 4.98 -1.50
N GLY A 97 0.24 4.79 -1.04
CA GLY A 97 0.75 3.46 -0.69
C GLY A 97 1.20 2.59 -1.86
N TYR A 98 0.96 3.03 -3.10
CA TYR A 98 1.48 2.42 -4.32
C TYR A 98 2.79 3.07 -4.75
N HIS A 99 3.58 2.31 -5.47
CA HIS A 99 4.69 2.78 -6.30
C HIS A 99 4.30 2.67 -7.77
N PHE A 100 4.47 3.75 -8.51
CA PHE A 100 4.17 3.86 -9.94
C PHE A 100 5.46 4.02 -10.73
N GLU A 101 5.66 3.18 -11.73
CA GLU A 101 6.81 3.26 -12.63
C GLU A 101 6.48 2.58 -13.97
N ARG A 102 6.86 3.19 -15.08
CA ARG A 102 6.73 2.63 -16.44
C ARG A 102 5.33 2.09 -16.76
N GLY A 103 4.30 2.86 -16.40
CA GLY A 103 2.90 2.49 -16.62
C GLY A 103 2.39 1.33 -15.75
N ARG A 104 3.16 0.88 -14.78
CA ARG A 104 2.80 -0.17 -13.82
C ARG A 104 2.68 0.40 -12.43
N ARG A 105 1.98 -0.33 -11.55
CA ARG A 105 1.89 0.01 -10.13
C ARG A 105 1.97 -1.24 -9.26
N TRP A 106 2.60 -1.10 -8.12
CA TRP A 106 2.67 -2.14 -7.08
C TRP A 106 2.74 -1.49 -5.69
N PRO A 107 2.52 -2.24 -4.60
CA PRO A 107 2.63 -1.67 -3.26
C PRO A 107 4.03 -1.14 -3.02
N ARG A 108 4.14 0.11 -2.55
CA ARG A 108 5.46 0.66 -2.20
C ARG A 108 6.13 -0.18 -1.11
N LYS A 109 7.45 -0.08 -1.00
CA LYS A 109 8.27 -0.87 -0.07
C LYS A 109 7.71 -0.86 1.36
N LYS A 110 7.38 0.31 1.91
CA LYS A 110 6.80 0.45 3.27
C LYS A 110 5.48 -0.31 3.42
N SER A 111 4.61 -0.30 2.40
CA SER A 111 3.32 -1.03 2.41
C SER A 111 3.54 -2.54 2.36
N MET A 112 4.52 -3.00 1.59
CA MET A 112 4.89 -4.41 1.51
C MET A 112 5.53 -4.90 2.81
N ASP A 113 6.40 -4.12 3.42
CA ASP A 113 7.05 -4.46 4.68
C ASP A 113 6.01 -4.55 5.82
N LYS A 114 5.06 -3.61 5.89
CA LYS A 114 3.93 -3.66 6.83
C LYS A 114 3.11 -4.95 6.71
N LEU A 115 2.79 -5.39 5.48
CA LEU A 115 2.12 -6.67 5.26
C LEU A 115 2.98 -7.83 5.80
N LYS A 116 4.26 -7.88 5.41
CA LYS A 116 5.17 -8.95 5.83
C LYS A 116 5.31 -9.01 7.35
N ASP A 117 5.38 -7.87 8.04
CA ASP A 117 5.49 -7.83 9.50
C ASP A 117 4.20 -8.31 10.17
N SER A 118 3.03 -7.90 9.67
CA SER A 118 1.74 -8.40 10.15
C SER A 118 1.62 -9.91 10.01
N ILE A 119 2.07 -10.47 8.89
CA ILE A 119 2.09 -11.93 8.67
C ILE A 119 3.15 -12.60 9.54
N ARG A 120 4.36 -12.02 9.70
CA ARG A 120 5.42 -12.55 10.56
C ARG A 120 4.93 -12.69 12.01
N ALA A 121 4.24 -11.69 12.53
CA ALA A 121 3.69 -11.70 13.89
C ALA A 121 2.70 -12.87 14.13
N LYS A 122 1.99 -13.32 13.09
CA LYS A 122 1.03 -14.44 13.18
C LYS A 122 1.62 -15.80 12.79
N THR A 123 2.80 -15.82 12.19
CA THR A 123 3.45 -17.02 11.64
C THR A 123 4.82 -17.28 12.25
N GLY A 124 4.98 -17.00 13.55
CA GLY A 124 6.18 -17.37 14.30
C GLY A 124 6.35 -18.91 14.31
N ARG A 125 7.60 -19.39 14.19
CA ARG A 125 7.88 -20.84 14.19
C ARG A 125 7.51 -21.54 15.52
N THR A 126 7.45 -20.77 16.60
CA THR A 126 7.15 -21.25 17.96
C THR A 126 5.69 -21.04 18.37
N VAL A 127 4.85 -20.53 17.45
CA VAL A 127 3.41 -20.41 17.69
C VAL A 127 2.85 -21.82 17.79
N GLY A 128 2.57 -22.34 18.97
CA GLY A 128 2.01 -23.69 19.23
C GLY A 128 0.60 -23.96 18.64
N LYS A 129 0.24 -23.24 17.57
CA LYS A 129 -1.06 -23.28 16.88
C LYS A 129 -0.99 -24.18 15.66
N GLY A 130 -2.03 -25.01 15.45
CA GLY A 130 -2.19 -25.81 14.24
C GLY A 130 -2.34 -24.95 12.97
N LEU A 131 -2.00 -25.52 11.82
CA LEU A 131 -2.08 -24.84 10.52
C LEU A 131 -3.43 -24.16 10.23
N PRO A 132 -4.61 -24.79 10.49
CA PRO A 132 -5.90 -24.13 10.25
C PRO A 132 -6.07 -22.83 11.05
N MET A 133 -5.63 -22.83 12.30
CA MET A 133 -5.69 -21.66 13.17
C MET A 133 -4.78 -20.53 12.65
N VAL A 134 -3.56 -20.86 12.22
CA VAL A 134 -2.63 -19.88 11.61
C VAL A 134 -3.25 -19.27 10.35
N ILE A 135 -3.82 -20.10 9.47
CA ILE A 135 -4.50 -19.66 8.24
C ILE A 135 -5.69 -18.74 8.58
N ALA A 136 -6.52 -19.10 9.55
CA ALA A 136 -7.65 -18.28 10.00
C ALA A 136 -7.20 -16.89 10.47
N HIS A 137 -6.04 -16.78 11.13
CA HIS A 137 -5.51 -15.49 11.60
C HIS A 137 -4.89 -14.62 10.49
N ILE A 138 -4.33 -15.21 9.44
CA ILE A 138 -3.70 -14.44 8.36
C ILE A 138 -4.67 -14.07 7.24
N ASN A 139 -5.73 -14.86 7.03
CA ASN A 139 -6.70 -14.61 5.95
C ASN A 139 -7.36 -13.22 6.00
N PRO A 140 -7.80 -12.70 7.16
CA PRO A 140 -8.34 -11.34 7.23
C PRO A 140 -7.34 -10.27 6.79
N ILE A 141 -6.06 -10.44 7.18
CA ILE A 141 -4.97 -9.53 6.78
C ILE A 141 -4.79 -9.57 5.26
N LEU A 142 -4.78 -10.78 4.67
CA LEU A 142 -4.62 -10.95 3.23
C LEU A 142 -5.79 -10.39 2.43
N ARG A 143 -7.03 -10.61 2.88
CA ARG A 143 -8.23 -10.07 2.24
C ARG A 143 -8.25 -8.54 2.29
N GLY A 144 -7.98 -7.94 3.45
CA GLY A 144 -7.93 -6.48 3.61
C GLY A 144 -6.84 -5.86 2.73
N TRP A 145 -5.63 -6.45 2.73
CA TRP A 145 -4.54 -5.99 1.89
C TRP A 145 -4.87 -6.14 0.39
N PHE A 146 -5.45 -7.26 -0.02
CA PHE A 146 -5.87 -7.48 -1.40
C PHE A 146 -6.95 -6.48 -1.82
N GLY A 147 -7.93 -6.21 -0.97
CA GLY A 147 -8.99 -5.22 -1.24
C GLY A 147 -8.43 -3.87 -1.68
N TYR A 148 -7.39 -3.41 -0.98
CA TYR A 148 -6.71 -2.14 -1.30
C TYR A 148 -5.77 -2.26 -2.51
N PHE A 149 -4.94 -3.29 -2.56
CA PHE A 149 -3.88 -3.45 -3.56
C PHE A 149 -4.27 -4.30 -4.79
N LYS A 150 -5.54 -4.64 -4.98
CA LYS A 150 -6.03 -5.50 -6.08
C LYS A 150 -5.65 -5.04 -7.48
N HIS A 151 -5.37 -3.76 -7.65
CA HIS A 151 -4.97 -3.16 -8.93
C HIS A 151 -3.45 -3.18 -9.18
N SER A 152 -2.68 -3.85 -8.32
CA SER A 152 -1.23 -4.01 -8.49
C SER A 152 -0.89 -4.89 -9.69
N TYR A 153 0.35 -4.73 -10.18
CA TYR A 153 0.93 -5.56 -11.21
C TYR A 153 0.84 -7.05 -10.83
N ARG A 154 0.28 -7.85 -11.72
CA ARG A 154 -0.12 -9.25 -11.48
C ARG A 154 0.94 -10.13 -10.81
N PRO A 155 2.23 -10.11 -11.21
CA PRO A 155 3.28 -10.90 -10.58
C PRO A 155 3.46 -10.67 -9.08
N THR A 156 3.09 -9.49 -8.56
CA THR A 156 3.16 -9.14 -7.13
C THR A 156 2.44 -10.17 -6.27
N PHE A 157 1.23 -10.60 -6.68
CA PHE A 157 0.41 -11.53 -5.91
C PHE A 157 1.04 -12.92 -5.84
N ARG A 158 1.58 -13.41 -6.95
CA ARG A 158 2.29 -14.69 -7.00
C ARG A 158 3.51 -14.72 -6.08
N ILE A 159 4.27 -13.62 -6.06
CA ILE A 159 5.46 -13.47 -5.22
C ILE A 159 5.06 -13.49 -3.73
N VAL A 160 4.03 -12.74 -3.34
CA VAL A 160 3.54 -12.68 -1.96
C VAL A 160 2.98 -14.03 -1.53
N ASP A 161 2.12 -14.67 -2.34
CA ASP A 161 1.59 -16.01 -2.09
C ASP A 161 2.72 -17.04 -1.90
N GLY A 162 3.76 -16.99 -2.74
CA GLY A 162 4.93 -17.86 -2.63
C GLY A 162 5.67 -17.66 -1.30
N TRP A 163 5.84 -16.41 -0.89
CA TRP A 163 6.48 -16.08 0.38
C TRP A 163 5.66 -16.56 1.59
N ILE A 164 4.33 -16.41 1.57
CA ILE A 164 3.43 -16.88 2.62
C ILE A 164 3.51 -18.41 2.74
N ARG A 165 3.36 -19.13 1.62
CA ARG A 165 3.45 -20.60 1.62
C ARG A 165 4.80 -21.11 2.13
N ARG A 166 5.90 -20.43 1.82
CA ARG A 166 7.23 -20.75 2.37
C ARG A 166 7.23 -20.65 3.89
N ARG A 167 6.64 -19.61 4.46
CA ARG A 167 6.53 -19.44 5.92
C ARG A 167 5.69 -20.55 6.55
N LEU A 168 4.55 -20.90 5.96
CA LEU A 168 3.69 -21.97 6.46
C LEU A 168 4.39 -23.33 6.40
N ARG A 169 5.14 -23.64 5.32
CA ARG A 169 5.99 -24.83 5.26
C ARG A 169 7.02 -24.86 6.39
N SER A 170 7.63 -23.74 6.69
CA SER A 170 8.61 -23.63 7.79
C SER A 170 7.99 -23.95 9.17
N ILE A 171 6.73 -23.58 9.40
CA ILE A 171 5.98 -23.95 10.62
C ILE A 171 5.73 -25.46 10.63
N LEU A 172 5.22 -26.03 9.54
CA LEU A 172 4.93 -27.45 9.42
C LEU A 172 6.18 -28.33 9.60
N ARG A 173 7.32 -27.91 9.06
CA ARG A 173 8.61 -28.59 9.28
C ARG A 173 8.94 -28.67 10.76
N ARG A 174 8.85 -27.54 11.48
CA ARG A 174 9.14 -27.50 12.92
C ARG A 174 8.17 -28.36 13.72
N GLN A 175 6.88 -28.29 13.42
CA GLN A 175 5.87 -29.10 14.11
C GLN A 175 6.10 -30.61 13.94
N ARG A 176 6.66 -31.01 12.80
CA ARG A 176 7.02 -32.41 12.52
C ARG A 176 8.44 -32.79 12.92
N LYS A 177 9.15 -31.90 13.63
CA LYS A 177 10.55 -32.11 14.06
C LYS A 177 11.46 -32.56 12.90
N LEU A 178 11.22 -32.01 11.70
CA LEU A 178 12.05 -32.31 10.53
C LEU A 178 13.31 -31.46 10.57
N ASP A 179 14.46 -32.11 10.73
CA ASP A 179 15.78 -31.46 10.81
C ASP A 179 16.20 -30.88 9.45
N GLY A 180 17.09 -29.88 9.53
CA GLY A 180 17.74 -29.28 8.37
C GLY A 180 17.09 -28.02 7.86
N ILE A 181 17.91 -26.96 7.80
CA ILE A 181 17.59 -25.70 7.17
C ILE A 181 17.70 -25.87 5.67
N ALA A 182 16.64 -25.55 4.93
CA ALA A 182 16.68 -25.04 3.55
C ALA A 182 17.24 -25.93 2.41
N LYS A 183 18.02 -26.96 2.60
CA LYS A 183 18.54 -27.77 1.47
C LYS A 183 17.48 -28.63 0.76
N LEU A 184 16.26 -28.73 1.33
CA LEU A 184 15.18 -29.59 0.82
C LEU A 184 13.96 -28.80 0.33
N HIS A 185 14.16 -27.64 -0.30
CA HIS A 185 13.04 -26.87 -0.86
C HIS A 185 12.17 -27.69 -1.81
N GLY A 186 12.76 -28.61 -2.60
CA GLY A 186 12.04 -29.52 -3.47
C GLY A 186 11.13 -30.48 -2.71
N ALA A 187 11.66 -31.15 -1.68
CA ALA A 187 10.90 -32.13 -0.88
C ALA A 187 9.71 -31.51 -0.13
N ASP A 188 9.85 -30.27 0.36
CA ASP A 188 8.75 -29.56 1.00
C ASP A 188 7.64 -29.20 0.02
N HIS A 189 7.97 -28.92 -1.24
CA HIS A 189 6.98 -28.67 -2.29
C HIS A 189 6.22 -29.95 -2.69
N VAL A 190 6.87 -31.09 -2.68
CA VAL A 190 6.21 -32.39 -2.90
C VAL A 190 5.31 -32.75 -1.70
N ARG A 191 5.84 -32.61 -0.47
CA ARG A 191 5.09 -32.95 0.76
C ARG A 191 3.91 -32.02 1.02
N TRP A 192 4.06 -30.73 0.76
CA TRP A 192 3.03 -29.71 0.93
C TRP A 192 2.94 -28.86 -0.35
N PRO A 193 2.30 -29.38 -1.41
CA PRO A 193 2.10 -28.63 -2.64
C PRO A 193 1.24 -27.38 -2.41
N ASN A 194 1.21 -26.47 -3.35
CA ASN A 194 0.43 -25.23 -3.20
C ASN A 194 -1.06 -25.52 -2.96
N ALA A 195 -1.62 -26.51 -3.63
CA ALA A 195 -3.01 -26.96 -3.45
C ALA A 195 -3.32 -27.42 -2.01
N PHE A 196 -2.32 -27.94 -1.28
CA PHE A 196 -2.48 -28.32 0.13
C PHE A 196 -2.96 -27.13 0.97
N PHE A 197 -2.35 -25.94 0.82
CA PHE A 197 -2.73 -24.76 1.58
C PHE A 197 -4.10 -24.22 1.17
N THR A 198 -4.45 -24.30 -0.11
CA THR A 198 -5.78 -23.91 -0.60
C THR A 198 -6.87 -24.83 -0.02
N LYS A 199 -6.63 -26.14 0.05
CA LYS A 199 -7.54 -27.11 0.70
C LYS A 199 -7.73 -26.81 2.19
N HIS A 200 -6.72 -26.23 2.86
CA HIS A 200 -6.81 -25.78 4.26
C HIS A 200 -7.37 -24.36 4.40
N GLY A 201 -7.94 -23.79 3.35
CA GLY A 201 -8.64 -22.51 3.37
C GLY A 201 -7.73 -21.27 3.30
N LEU A 202 -6.44 -21.42 2.90
CA LEU A 202 -5.58 -20.24 2.69
C LEU A 202 -6.11 -19.39 1.54
N PHE A 203 -6.35 -18.12 1.81
CA PHE A 203 -6.71 -17.13 0.78
C PHE A 203 -5.55 -16.95 -0.20
N SER A 204 -5.81 -17.14 -1.49
CA SER A 204 -4.85 -16.92 -2.56
C SER A 204 -5.04 -15.54 -3.17
N LEU A 205 -4.02 -14.70 -3.05
CA LEU A 205 -4.00 -13.37 -3.66
C LEU A 205 -4.03 -13.47 -5.20
N GLN A 206 -3.26 -14.41 -5.76
CA GLN A 206 -3.25 -14.67 -7.21
C GLN A 206 -4.63 -15.12 -7.69
N GLY A 207 -5.24 -16.09 -7.01
CA GLY A 207 -6.58 -16.58 -7.37
C GLY A 207 -7.64 -15.48 -7.30
N ALA A 208 -7.60 -14.64 -6.27
CA ALA A 208 -8.50 -13.49 -6.14
C ALA A 208 -8.28 -12.47 -7.27
N ARG A 209 -7.02 -12.23 -7.67
CA ARG A 209 -6.70 -11.31 -8.80
C ARG A 209 -7.21 -11.85 -10.13
N ASP A 210 -7.07 -13.15 -10.34
CA ASP A 210 -7.54 -13.81 -11.57
C ASP A 210 -9.07 -13.74 -11.67
N ALA A 211 -9.78 -13.93 -10.54
CA ALA A 211 -11.25 -13.78 -10.48
C ALA A 211 -11.71 -12.36 -10.81
N VAL A 212 -11.03 -11.32 -10.27
CA VAL A 212 -11.35 -9.91 -10.58
C VAL A 212 -11.13 -9.59 -12.07
N SER A 213 -10.17 -10.25 -12.73
CA SER A 213 -9.88 -10.01 -14.14
C SER A 213 -10.88 -10.69 -15.08
N GLN A 214 -11.70 -11.61 -14.58
CA GLN A 214 -12.72 -12.34 -15.34
C GLN A 214 -14.12 -11.76 -15.13
N SER A 215 -14.30 -10.86 -14.16
CA SER A 215 -15.55 -10.12 -14.00
C SER A 215 -15.61 -9.02 -15.06
N PRO A 216 -16.71 -8.93 -15.87
CA PRO A 216 -16.88 -7.95 -16.95
C PRO A 216 -16.87 -6.50 -16.43
#